data_4c9f1488f81830895a8a9a13e1e275b5
#
_entry.id   4c9f1488f81830895a8a9a13e1e275b5
#
_cell.length_a   1.000
_cell.length_b   1.000
_cell.length_c   1.000
_cell.angle_alpha   90.00
_cell.angle_beta   90.00
_cell.angle_gamma   90.00
#
_symmetry.space_group_name_H-M   'P 1'
#
loop_
_entity.id
_entity.type
_entity.pdbx_description
1 polymer ?
#
loop_
_entity_poly.entity_id
_entity_poly.type
_entity_poly.pdbx_seq_one_letter_code
_entity_poly.pdbx_strand_id
1 'polypeptide(L)'
;MAKLPKSSFELAMERLRAADPAGAKEKPLSSKQKEEIAEARRVAAARLAECEILFRDALKQTHEPAEREKAEGEYQIDRQRINDDRDRAIDAIRSGR
;
A
#
# COMPACT_ATOMS: atom_id res chain seq x y z
N MET A 1 -33.65 22.71 25.44
CA MET A 1 -32.24 22.50 25.76
C MET A 1 -31.43 22.40 24.48
N ALA A 2 -30.37 23.17 24.38
CA ALA A 2 -29.55 23.16 23.18
C ALA A 2 -28.83 21.82 23.08
N LYS A 3 -28.74 21.26 21.87
CA LYS A 3 -27.94 20.08 21.63
C LYS A 3 -26.46 20.43 21.81
N LEU A 4 -25.72 19.52 22.40
CA LEU A 4 -24.29 19.66 22.48
C LEU A 4 -23.72 19.62 21.05
N PRO A 5 -22.76 20.48 20.75
CA PRO A 5 -22.13 20.44 19.42
C PRO A 5 -21.40 19.12 19.25
N LYS A 6 -21.36 18.64 18.03
CA LYS A 6 -20.61 17.43 17.71
C LYS A 6 -19.12 17.70 17.94
N SER A 7 -18.42 16.69 18.40
CA SER A 7 -16.97 16.78 18.58
C SER A 7 -16.28 16.95 17.22
N SER A 8 -15.08 17.49 17.25
CA SER A 8 -14.26 17.61 16.04
C SER A 8 -14.07 16.29 15.34
N PHE A 9 -13.93 15.21 16.13
CA PHE A 9 -13.80 13.87 15.62
C PHE A 9 -15.05 13.43 14.87
N GLU A 10 -16.23 13.65 15.43
CA GLU A 10 -17.49 13.29 14.79
C GLU A 10 -17.71 14.06 13.49
N LEU A 11 -17.39 15.34 13.47
CA LEU A 11 -17.48 16.15 12.27
C LEU A 11 -16.53 15.65 11.18
N ALA A 12 -15.31 15.29 11.57
CA ALA A 12 -14.33 14.74 10.63
C ALA A 12 -14.81 13.44 10.02
N MET A 13 -15.40 12.55 10.84
CA MET A 13 -15.94 11.28 10.37
C MET A 13 -17.11 11.47 9.42
N GLU A 14 -17.98 12.43 9.71
CA GLU A 14 -19.09 12.74 8.82
C GLU A 14 -18.62 13.27 7.46
N ARG A 15 -17.59 14.11 7.45
CA ARG A 15 -17.00 14.63 6.22
C ARG A 15 -16.36 13.52 5.40
N LEU A 16 -15.67 12.60 6.05
CA LEU A 16 -15.08 11.45 5.38
C LEU A 16 -16.14 10.56 4.74
N ARG A 17 -17.24 10.31 5.43
CA ARG A 17 -18.36 9.53 4.90
C ARG A 17 -19.02 10.22 3.71
N ALA A 18 -19.17 11.53 3.78
CA ALA A 18 -19.76 12.31 2.69
C ALA A 18 -18.83 12.36 1.48
N ALA A 19 -17.52 12.45 1.72
CA ALA A 19 -16.52 12.50 0.66
C ALA A 19 -16.28 11.13 0.00
N ASP A 20 -16.49 10.03 0.74
CA ASP A 20 -16.27 8.66 0.27
C ASP A 20 -17.46 7.78 0.64
N PRO A 21 -18.57 7.86 -0.11
CA PRO A 21 -19.74 7.02 0.15
C PRO A 21 -19.44 5.53 0.06
N ALA A 22 -18.52 5.12 -0.80
CA ALA A 22 -18.11 3.72 -0.94
C ALA A 22 -17.44 3.23 0.33
N GLY A 23 -16.54 4.03 0.90
CA GLY A 23 -15.90 3.71 2.17
C GLY A 23 -16.88 3.64 3.32
N ALA A 24 -17.88 4.52 3.34
CA ALA A 24 -18.90 4.54 4.38
C ALA A 24 -19.78 3.29 4.36
N LYS A 25 -19.92 2.65 3.21
CA LYS A 25 -20.72 1.44 3.03
C LYS A 25 -19.92 0.16 3.25
N GLU A 26 -18.61 0.24 3.34
CA GLU A 26 -17.79 -0.94 3.56
C GLU A 26 -18.04 -1.51 4.96
N LYS A 27 -18.15 -2.82 5.00
CA LYS A 27 -18.25 -3.53 6.27
C LYS A 27 -16.91 -3.55 6.97
N PRO A 28 -16.88 -3.57 8.30
CA PRO A 28 -15.63 -3.75 9.02
C PRO A 28 -14.93 -5.02 8.58
N LEU A 29 -13.61 -4.97 8.53
CA LEU A 29 -12.81 -6.13 8.16
C LEU A 29 -12.88 -7.19 9.25
N SER A 30 -13.00 -8.45 8.84
CA SER A 30 -12.93 -9.59 9.76
C SER A 30 -11.50 -9.77 10.25
N SER A 31 -11.32 -10.54 11.33
CA SER A 31 -9.99 -10.89 11.82
C SER A 31 -9.17 -11.60 10.75
N LYS A 32 -9.82 -12.50 9.99
CA LYS A 32 -9.15 -13.21 8.89
C LYS A 32 -8.69 -12.25 7.82
N GLN A 33 -9.53 -11.29 7.42
CA GLN A 33 -9.16 -10.30 6.42
C GLN A 33 -8.00 -9.43 6.88
N LYS A 34 -7.99 -9.03 8.16
CA LYS A 34 -6.89 -8.25 8.74
C LYS A 34 -5.58 -9.03 8.69
N GLU A 35 -5.63 -10.32 8.99
CA GLU A 35 -4.44 -11.19 8.91
C GLU A 35 -3.95 -11.34 7.48
N GLU A 36 -4.85 -11.53 6.53
CA GLU A 36 -4.51 -11.63 5.12
C GLU A 36 -3.88 -10.35 4.58
N ILE A 37 -4.42 -9.19 4.98
CA ILE A 37 -3.85 -7.89 4.61
C ILE A 37 -2.46 -7.72 5.21
N ALA A 38 -2.28 -8.08 6.49
CA ALA A 38 -0.97 -8.02 7.14
C ALA A 38 0.04 -8.92 6.41
N GLU A 39 -0.39 -10.11 5.98
CA GLU A 39 0.46 -11.02 5.22
C GLU A 39 0.83 -10.43 3.85
N ALA A 40 -0.13 -9.83 3.14
CA ALA A 40 0.14 -9.19 1.87
C ALA A 40 1.18 -8.07 2.02
N ARG A 41 1.11 -7.31 3.09
CA ARG A 41 2.08 -6.26 3.38
C ARG A 41 3.45 -6.83 3.71
N ARG A 42 3.52 -7.94 4.47
CA ARG A 42 4.79 -8.59 4.79
C ARG A 42 5.47 -9.14 3.54
N VAL A 43 4.70 -9.77 2.66
CA VAL A 43 5.23 -10.29 1.40
C VAL A 43 5.79 -9.16 0.56
N ALA A 44 5.05 -8.06 0.42
CA ALA A 44 5.50 -6.90 -0.34
C ALA A 44 6.78 -6.30 0.26
N ALA A 45 6.83 -6.15 1.60
CA ALA A 45 8.02 -5.63 2.28
C ALA A 45 9.25 -6.50 2.03
N ALA A 46 9.09 -7.82 2.08
CA ALA A 46 10.18 -8.76 1.80
C ALA A 46 10.65 -8.64 0.35
N ARG A 47 9.72 -8.55 -0.59
CA ARG A 47 10.05 -8.40 -2.02
C ARG A 47 10.75 -7.07 -2.29
N LEU A 48 10.30 -5.98 -1.66
CA LEU A 48 10.95 -4.68 -1.79
C LEU A 48 12.37 -4.69 -1.23
N ALA A 49 12.57 -5.34 -0.09
CA ALA A 49 13.90 -5.47 0.51
C ALA A 49 14.84 -6.27 -0.40
N GLU A 50 14.37 -7.38 -0.96
CA GLU A 50 15.16 -8.19 -1.90
C GLU A 50 15.51 -7.37 -3.15
N CYS A 51 14.55 -6.66 -3.69
CA CYS A 51 14.72 -5.80 -4.85
C CYS A 51 15.81 -4.74 -4.60
N GLU A 52 15.79 -4.12 -3.42
CA GLU A 52 16.78 -3.13 -3.01
C GLU A 52 18.18 -3.73 -2.91
N ILE A 53 18.30 -4.92 -2.34
CA ILE A 53 19.59 -5.61 -2.22
C ILE A 53 20.16 -5.90 -3.61
N LEU A 54 19.35 -6.43 -4.53
CA LEU A 54 19.77 -6.73 -5.88
C LEU A 54 20.20 -5.46 -6.62
N PHE A 55 19.49 -4.37 -6.43
CA PHE A 55 19.85 -3.08 -7.03
C PHE A 55 21.18 -2.57 -6.50
N ARG A 56 21.40 -2.60 -5.21
CA ARG A 56 22.66 -2.19 -4.60
C ARG A 56 23.83 -3.05 -5.09
N ASP A 57 23.63 -4.34 -5.22
CA ASP A 57 24.65 -5.24 -5.74
C ASP A 57 24.97 -4.94 -7.20
N ALA A 58 23.95 -4.66 -8.01
CA ALA A 58 24.15 -4.26 -9.41
C ALA A 58 24.97 -2.98 -9.51
N LEU A 59 24.70 -2.00 -8.65
CA LEU A 59 25.47 -0.75 -8.63
C LEU A 59 26.92 -0.95 -8.24
N LYS A 60 27.21 -1.90 -7.36
CA LYS A 60 28.59 -2.22 -6.96
C LYS A 60 29.39 -2.82 -8.11
N GLN A 61 28.73 -3.56 -8.99
CA GLN A 61 29.38 -4.27 -10.08
C GLN A 61 29.44 -3.48 -11.39
N THR A 62 28.73 -2.35 -11.44
CA THR A 62 28.56 -1.57 -12.67
C THR A 62 29.09 -0.16 -12.48
N HIS A 63 30.05 0.24 -13.32
CA HIS A 63 30.66 1.56 -13.26
C HIS A 63 30.23 2.46 -14.43
N GLU A 64 29.70 1.88 -15.49
CA GLU A 64 29.24 2.62 -16.65
C GLU A 64 27.98 3.42 -16.33
N PRO A 65 27.94 4.75 -16.58
CA PRO A 65 26.76 5.56 -16.27
C PRO A 65 25.47 5.06 -16.92
N ALA A 66 25.54 4.62 -18.18
CA ALA A 66 24.38 4.10 -18.90
C ALA A 66 23.82 2.84 -18.26
N GLU A 67 24.70 1.93 -17.81
CA GLU A 67 24.29 0.69 -17.15
C GLU A 67 23.71 0.97 -15.75
N ARG A 68 24.26 1.96 -15.05
CA ARG A 68 23.74 2.38 -13.75
C ARG A 68 22.34 2.96 -13.88
N GLU A 69 22.13 3.80 -14.90
CA GLU A 69 20.82 4.38 -15.19
C GLU A 69 19.79 3.30 -15.54
N LYS A 70 20.20 2.30 -16.32
CA LYS A 70 19.35 1.16 -16.66
C LYS A 70 18.96 0.37 -15.41
N ALA A 71 19.92 0.11 -14.53
CA ALA A 71 19.67 -0.61 -13.27
C ALA A 71 18.67 0.17 -12.40
N GLU A 72 18.81 1.49 -12.33
CA GLU A 72 17.89 2.33 -11.58
C GLU A 72 16.48 2.29 -12.17
N GLY A 73 16.36 2.35 -13.50
CA GLY A 73 15.08 2.26 -14.17
C GLY A 73 14.38 0.92 -13.91
N GLU A 74 15.13 -0.18 -13.99
CA GLU A 74 14.61 -1.51 -13.69
C GLU A 74 14.15 -1.61 -12.23
N TYR A 75 14.92 -1.05 -11.31
CA TYR A 75 14.58 -1.03 -9.89
C TYR A 75 13.27 -0.29 -9.64
N GLN A 76 13.08 0.88 -10.25
CA GLN A 76 11.84 1.64 -10.10
C GLN A 76 10.64 0.89 -10.66
N ILE A 77 10.79 0.22 -11.80
CA ILE A 77 9.73 -0.59 -12.39
C ILE A 77 9.37 -1.75 -11.47
N ASP A 78 10.37 -2.46 -10.93
CA ASP A 78 10.15 -3.58 -10.04
C ASP A 78 9.43 -3.14 -8.75
N ARG A 79 9.85 -2.03 -8.18
CA ARG A 79 9.20 -1.47 -6.99
C ARG A 79 7.74 -1.14 -7.26
N GLN A 80 7.46 -0.50 -8.39
CA GLN A 80 6.09 -0.15 -8.76
C GLN A 80 5.24 -1.40 -8.92
N ARG A 81 5.76 -2.43 -9.55
CA ARG A 81 5.05 -3.70 -9.73
C ARG A 81 4.73 -4.34 -8.38
N ILE A 82 5.69 -4.37 -7.47
CA ILE A 82 5.50 -4.95 -6.14
C ILE A 82 4.42 -4.20 -5.38
N ASN A 83 4.46 -2.86 -5.41
CA ASN A 83 3.46 -2.03 -4.75
C ASN A 83 2.08 -2.23 -5.36
N ASP A 84 1.99 -2.32 -6.68
CA ASP A 84 0.72 -2.55 -7.37
C ASP A 84 0.14 -3.93 -7.03
N ASP A 85 0.98 -4.96 -7.01
CA ASP A 85 0.56 -6.31 -6.63
C ASP A 85 0.02 -6.35 -5.20
N ARG A 86 0.72 -5.67 -4.28
CA ARG A 86 0.25 -5.55 -2.90
C ARG A 86 -1.11 -4.87 -2.84
N ASP A 87 -1.27 -3.76 -3.53
CA ASP A 87 -2.51 -3.00 -3.49
C ASP A 87 -3.67 -3.79 -4.08
N ARG A 88 -3.45 -4.51 -5.18
CA ARG A 88 -4.46 -5.40 -5.76
C ARG A 88 -4.84 -6.52 -4.81
N ALA A 89 -3.85 -7.12 -4.15
CA ALA A 89 -4.12 -8.18 -3.18
C ALA A 89 -4.97 -7.67 -2.01
N ILE A 90 -4.65 -6.49 -1.50
CA ILE A 90 -5.40 -5.88 -0.41
C ILE A 90 -6.83 -5.54 -0.86
N ASP A 91 -6.98 -4.98 -2.04
CA ASP A 91 -8.31 -4.65 -2.58
C ASP A 91 -9.15 -5.91 -2.75
N ALA A 92 -8.56 -7.00 -3.25
CA ALA A 92 -9.25 -8.27 -3.40
C ALA A 92 -9.73 -8.82 -2.04
N ILE A 93 -8.87 -8.73 -1.02
CA ILE A 93 -9.22 -9.18 0.32
C ILE A 93 -10.39 -8.35 0.87
N ARG A 94 -10.30 -7.02 0.72
CA ARG A 94 -11.36 -6.12 1.21
C ARG A 94 -12.68 -6.35 0.50
N SER A 95 -12.63 -6.73 -0.76
CA SER A 95 -13.83 -7.01 -1.55
C SER A 95 -14.41 -8.40 -1.30
N GLY A 96 -13.76 -9.23 -0.51
CA GLY A 96 -14.19 -10.58 -0.22
C GLY A 96 -13.98 -11.55 -1.38
N ARG A 97 -13.05 -11.26 -2.24
CA ARG A 97 -12.75 -12.10 -3.41
C ARG A 97 -11.70 -13.15 -3.11
#